data_414916524aaa3440266d458d48880670
#
_entry.id   414916524aaa3440266d458d48880670
#
_cell.length_a   1.000
_cell.length_b   1.000
_cell.length_c   1.000
_cell.angle_alpha   90.00
_cell.angle_beta   90.00
_cell.angle_gamma   90.00
#
_symmetry.space_group_name_H-M   'P 1'
#
loop_
_entity.id
_entity.type
_entity.pdbx_description
1 polymer ?
#
loop_
_entity_poly.entity_id
_entity_poly.type
_entity_poly.pdbx_seq_one_letter_code
_entity_poly.pdbx_strand_id
1 'polypeptide(L)'
;MSSAITRVAAALSLASASTTASPAQEFEAAPAVSGVASASLCADAYLIALLEPGEIQALSWQVDEPVSAAPDWARTHPRAWADAERLYHLSADHVVFGPGEASDLSPLLARAGIETLQLAWGEDFETVRQNFRLLGQALGLEDRAARQIAQLDRRLAALAARAENRTTRPRVFYLSSSGGSAGIGTYVDAAITAAGGENLMTMSGASGWTRSDPELVLGLSTDLVVTSFFDNGYHGRLNRARYHAAYRHVLDAEARVEIPSGFWPCAGPHLIDAAERIADALDMLEGEG
;
A
#
# COMPACT_ATOMS: atom_id res chain seq x y z
N MET A 1 -23.00 99.36 -3.28
CA MET A 1 -22.81 98.29 -2.25
C MET A 1 -22.44 97.05 -3.06
N SER A 2 -21.12 96.79 -3.09
CA SER A 2 -20.48 95.81 -3.99
C SER A 2 -20.16 94.53 -3.18
N SER A 3 -20.62 93.36 -3.61
CA SER A 3 -20.36 92.09 -2.95
C SER A 3 -19.39 91.31 -3.87
N ALA A 4 -18.18 91.08 -3.38
CA ALA A 4 -17.15 90.29 -4.05
C ALA A 4 -17.36 88.79 -3.82
N ILE A 5 -17.39 88.05 -4.91
CA ILE A 5 -17.48 86.56 -4.88
C ILE A 5 -16.06 85.99 -5.04
N THR A 6 -15.54 85.39 -3.98
CA THR A 6 -14.26 84.71 -4.00
C THR A 6 -14.42 83.29 -4.52
N ARG A 7 -13.80 82.92 -5.62
CA ARG A 7 -13.73 81.54 -6.14
C ARG A 7 -12.55 80.82 -5.48
N VAL A 8 -12.86 79.73 -4.79
CA VAL A 8 -11.89 78.76 -4.27
C VAL A 8 -11.68 77.69 -5.33
N ALA A 9 -10.48 77.55 -5.82
CA ALA A 9 -10.05 76.47 -6.73
C ALA A 9 -9.57 75.33 -5.88
N ALA A 10 -10.24 74.17 -5.97
CA ALA A 10 -9.80 72.97 -5.38
C ALA A 10 -8.88 72.19 -6.34
N ALA A 11 -7.62 72.03 -5.95
CA ALA A 11 -6.67 71.16 -6.66
C ALA A 11 -6.84 69.67 -6.27
N LEU A 12 -7.25 68.85 -7.23
CA LEU A 12 -7.25 67.41 -7.09
C LEU A 12 -5.83 66.90 -7.35
N SER A 13 -5.19 66.37 -6.30
CA SER A 13 -3.94 65.57 -6.41
C SER A 13 -4.27 64.15 -6.75
N LEU A 14 -3.95 63.67 -7.95
CA LEU A 14 -3.95 62.26 -8.29
C LEU A 14 -2.73 61.57 -7.67
N ALA A 15 -2.93 60.75 -6.68
CA ALA A 15 -1.90 59.86 -6.17
C ALA A 15 -1.83 58.59 -7.06
N SER A 16 -0.73 58.48 -7.81
CA SER A 16 -0.41 57.29 -8.59
C SER A 16 0.03 56.18 -7.64
N ALA A 17 -0.80 55.14 -7.44
CA ALA A 17 -0.43 53.95 -6.72
C ALA A 17 0.46 53.07 -7.62
N SER A 18 1.74 53.03 -7.33
CA SER A 18 2.68 52.11 -7.95
C SER A 18 2.48 50.74 -7.34
N THR A 19 1.84 49.82 -8.05
CA THR A 19 1.74 48.39 -7.72
C THR A 19 3.11 47.75 -7.95
N THR A 20 3.88 47.54 -6.89
CA THR A 20 5.07 46.69 -6.92
C THR A 20 4.60 45.26 -7.04
N ALA A 21 4.76 44.65 -8.22
CA ALA A 21 4.60 43.21 -8.41
C ALA A 21 5.66 42.50 -7.54
N SER A 22 5.20 41.69 -6.60
CA SER A 22 6.05 40.77 -5.84
C SER A 22 6.68 39.77 -6.83
N PRO A 23 7.99 39.52 -6.78
CA PRO A 23 8.58 38.47 -7.62
C PRO A 23 7.93 37.15 -7.23
N ALA A 24 7.38 36.44 -8.24
CA ALA A 24 7.01 35.08 -8.09
C ALA A 24 8.25 34.31 -7.61
N GLN A 25 8.18 33.71 -6.41
CA GLN A 25 9.19 32.74 -5.99
C GLN A 25 9.12 31.58 -7.01
N GLU A 26 10.12 31.52 -7.88
CA GLU A 26 10.41 30.30 -8.60
C GLU A 26 10.64 29.23 -7.54
N PHE A 27 9.69 28.32 -7.41
CA PHE A 27 9.91 27.07 -6.68
C PHE A 27 10.98 26.33 -7.48
N GLU A 28 12.21 26.39 -6.98
CA GLU A 28 13.29 25.56 -7.45
C GLU A 28 12.82 24.11 -7.23
N ALA A 29 12.51 23.44 -8.33
CA ALA A 29 12.09 22.05 -8.27
C ALA A 29 13.21 21.29 -7.55
N ALA A 30 12.90 20.62 -6.45
CA ALA A 30 13.85 19.75 -5.77
C ALA A 30 14.51 18.83 -6.82
N PRO A 31 15.82 18.58 -6.73
CA PRO A 31 16.52 17.72 -7.68
C PRO A 31 15.74 16.41 -7.82
N ALA A 32 15.41 16.06 -9.06
CA ALA A 32 14.67 14.82 -9.33
C ALA A 32 15.53 13.67 -8.79
N VAL A 33 14.96 12.88 -7.90
CA VAL A 33 15.58 11.64 -7.47
C VAL A 33 15.77 10.76 -8.72
N SER A 34 16.92 10.13 -8.83
CA SER A 34 17.21 9.23 -9.96
C SER A 34 17.97 8.02 -9.44
N GLY A 35 18.03 6.97 -10.25
CA GLY A 35 18.87 5.82 -9.93
C GLY A 35 18.38 4.97 -8.73
N VAL A 36 17.08 4.90 -8.48
CA VAL A 36 16.54 4.05 -7.41
C VAL A 36 16.19 2.67 -7.96
N ALA A 37 16.75 1.62 -7.37
CA ALA A 37 16.44 0.25 -7.70
C ALA A 37 15.75 -0.47 -6.53
N SER A 38 14.87 -1.41 -6.85
CA SER A 38 14.26 -2.33 -5.90
C SER A 38 14.86 -3.71 -6.06
N ALA A 39 15.20 -4.37 -4.95
CA ALA A 39 15.70 -5.75 -4.95
C ALA A 39 14.68 -6.78 -4.44
N SER A 40 13.42 -6.36 -4.15
CA SER A 40 12.38 -7.25 -3.65
C SER A 40 10.98 -6.84 -4.09
N LEU A 41 10.05 -7.80 -4.09
CA LEU A 41 8.63 -7.55 -4.36
C LEU A 41 8.02 -6.52 -3.42
N CYS A 42 8.43 -6.51 -2.14
CA CYS A 42 7.96 -5.53 -1.16
C CYS A 42 8.37 -4.12 -1.54
N ALA A 43 9.64 -3.93 -1.91
CA ALA A 43 10.17 -2.64 -2.31
C ALA A 43 9.58 -2.17 -3.65
N ASP A 44 9.33 -3.07 -4.60
CA ASP A 44 8.67 -2.75 -5.87
C ASP A 44 7.36 -1.97 -5.64
N ALA A 45 6.50 -2.48 -4.77
CA ALA A 45 5.19 -1.86 -4.51
C ALA A 45 5.32 -0.43 -3.97
N TYR A 46 6.27 -0.18 -3.08
CA TYR A 46 6.52 1.17 -2.55
C TYR A 46 7.14 2.10 -3.57
N LEU A 47 8.13 1.63 -4.36
CA LEU A 47 8.75 2.46 -5.39
C LEU A 47 7.75 2.85 -6.48
N ILE A 48 6.92 1.90 -6.93
CA ILE A 48 5.85 2.14 -7.92
C ILE A 48 4.84 3.18 -7.39
N ALA A 49 4.54 3.17 -6.09
CA ALA A 49 3.62 4.12 -5.49
C ALA A 49 4.21 5.52 -5.24
N LEU A 50 5.54 5.63 -5.06
CA LEU A 50 6.21 6.85 -4.63
C LEU A 50 6.92 7.59 -5.77
N LEU A 51 7.48 6.86 -6.74
CA LEU A 51 8.35 7.36 -7.79
C LEU A 51 7.64 7.48 -9.14
N GLU A 52 8.11 8.42 -9.94
CA GLU A 52 7.77 8.46 -11.34
C GLU A 52 8.55 7.37 -12.12
N PRO A 53 8.04 6.87 -13.24
CA PRO A 53 8.72 5.81 -14.00
C PRO A 53 10.18 6.12 -14.34
N GLY A 54 10.50 7.37 -14.67
CA GLY A 54 11.87 7.80 -15.03
C GLY A 54 12.86 7.88 -13.86
N GLU A 55 12.39 7.78 -12.62
CA GLU A 55 13.21 7.80 -11.39
C GLU A 55 13.61 6.38 -10.96
N ILE A 56 12.92 5.36 -11.50
CA ILE A 56 13.16 3.94 -11.20
C ILE A 56 14.21 3.40 -12.14
N GLN A 57 15.36 3.00 -11.61
CA GLN A 57 16.45 2.39 -12.36
C GLN A 57 16.18 0.92 -12.70
N ALA A 58 15.66 0.18 -11.73
CA ALA A 58 15.30 -1.23 -11.90
C ALA A 58 14.27 -1.66 -10.86
N LEU A 59 13.47 -2.66 -11.18
CA LEU A 59 12.57 -3.35 -10.25
C LEU A 59 13.03 -4.79 -10.04
N SER A 60 12.59 -5.41 -8.95
CA SER A 60 12.98 -6.78 -8.67
C SER A 60 12.53 -7.73 -9.78
N TRP A 61 13.19 -8.86 -9.92
CA TRP A 61 12.75 -9.90 -10.86
C TRP A 61 11.32 -10.40 -10.55
N GLN A 62 10.87 -10.23 -9.31
CA GLN A 62 9.56 -10.63 -8.83
C GLN A 62 8.42 -9.74 -9.38
N VAL A 63 8.74 -8.59 -9.98
CA VAL A 63 7.74 -7.71 -10.62
C VAL A 63 6.94 -8.44 -11.72
N ASP A 64 7.52 -9.47 -12.33
CA ASP A 64 6.87 -10.29 -13.35
C ASP A 64 6.05 -11.46 -12.79
N GLU A 65 6.20 -11.76 -11.51
CA GLU A 65 5.52 -12.88 -10.87
C GLU A 65 4.02 -12.61 -10.70
N PRO A 66 3.18 -13.65 -10.74
CA PRO A 66 1.74 -13.52 -10.55
C PRO A 66 1.32 -12.87 -9.22
N VAL A 67 2.19 -12.94 -8.21
CA VAL A 67 1.95 -12.29 -6.91
C VAL A 67 2.28 -10.80 -6.92
N SER A 68 2.67 -10.22 -8.05
CA SER A 68 2.95 -8.80 -8.20
C SER A 68 1.70 -8.05 -8.67
N ALA A 69 1.33 -6.98 -7.94
CA ALA A 69 0.31 -6.03 -8.38
C ALA A 69 0.86 -4.92 -9.28
N ALA A 70 2.09 -5.07 -9.78
CA ALA A 70 2.74 -4.08 -10.61
C ALA A 70 1.96 -3.81 -11.90
N PRO A 71 1.76 -2.53 -12.30
CA PRO A 71 1.15 -2.18 -13.58
C PRO A 71 2.07 -2.53 -14.76
N ASP A 72 1.51 -2.61 -15.95
CA ASP A 72 2.24 -3.03 -17.15
C ASP A 72 3.49 -2.20 -17.44
N TRP A 73 3.43 -0.88 -17.22
CA TRP A 73 4.58 0.00 -17.42
C TRP A 73 5.76 -0.37 -16.50
N ALA A 74 5.51 -0.80 -15.26
CA ALA A 74 6.56 -1.19 -14.33
C ALA A 74 7.31 -2.44 -14.80
N ARG A 75 6.61 -3.33 -15.51
CA ARG A 75 7.19 -4.54 -16.10
C ARG A 75 8.16 -4.27 -17.27
N THR A 76 8.28 -3.02 -17.72
CA THR A 76 9.24 -2.64 -18.78
C THR A 76 10.62 -2.25 -18.24
N HIS A 77 10.75 -2.03 -16.92
CA HIS A 77 12.03 -1.66 -16.29
C HIS A 77 13.03 -2.82 -16.29
N PRO A 78 14.34 -2.54 -16.20
CA PRO A 78 15.36 -3.55 -15.95
C PRO A 78 15.07 -4.36 -14.69
N ARG A 79 15.56 -5.61 -14.63
CA ARG A 79 15.39 -6.51 -13.48
C ARG A 79 16.57 -6.45 -12.54
N ALA A 80 16.27 -6.29 -11.24
CA ALA A 80 17.24 -6.40 -10.16
C ALA A 80 17.07 -7.73 -9.42
N TRP A 81 18.19 -8.23 -8.91
CA TRP A 81 18.26 -9.40 -8.03
C TRP A 81 19.00 -8.99 -6.77
N ALA A 82 18.72 -9.61 -5.64
CA ALA A 82 19.48 -9.42 -4.40
C ALA A 82 20.88 -10.08 -4.52
N ASP A 83 21.70 -9.53 -5.41
CA ASP A 83 23.06 -9.97 -5.73
C ASP A 83 23.95 -8.74 -5.93
N ALA A 84 25.05 -8.65 -5.18
CA ALA A 84 25.88 -7.44 -5.12
C ALA A 84 26.51 -7.08 -6.49
N GLU A 85 26.94 -8.06 -7.28
CA GLU A 85 27.57 -7.82 -8.58
C GLU A 85 26.53 -7.27 -9.56
N ARG A 86 25.35 -7.88 -9.61
CA ARG A 86 24.25 -7.43 -10.48
C ARG A 86 23.75 -6.04 -10.10
N LEU A 87 23.59 -5.76 -8.79
CA LEU A 87 23.17 -4.44 -8.31
C LEU A 87 24.23 -3.37 -8.63
N TYR A 88 25.51 -3.70 -8.51
CA TYR A 88 26.60 -2.80 -8.92
C TYR A 88 26.52 -2.41 -10.41
N HIS A 89 26.24 -3.38 -11.29
CA HIS A 89 26.12 -3.14 -12.72
C HIS A 89 24.90 -2.33 -13.13
N LEU A 90 23.88 -2.21 -12.28
CA LEU A 90 22.72 -1.35 -12.53
C LEU A 90 23.05 0.14 -12.43
N SER A 91 24.19 0.50 -11.85
CA SER A 91 24.58 1.89 -11.60
C SER A 91 23.48 2.69 -10.86
N ALA A 92 22.81 2.01 -9.91
CA ALA A 92 21.82 2.65 -9.07
C ALA A 92 22.51 3.45 -7.96
N ASP A 93 21.96 4.61 -7.60
CA ASP A 93 22.42 5.40 -6.46
C ASP A 93 21.88 4.82 -5.14
N HIS A 94 20.65 4.32 -5.19
CA HIS A 94 19.95 3.72 -4.05
C HIS A 94 19.39 2.35 -4.40
N VAL A 95 19.49 1.41 -3.47
CA VAL A 95 18.86 0.09 -3.58
C VAL A 95 17.95 -0.14 -2.37
N VAL A 96 16.66 -0.38 -2.65
CA VAL A 96 15.66 -0.64 -1.62
C VAL A 96 15.41 -2.14 -1.50
N PHE A 97 15.52 -2.65 -0.29
CA PHE A 97 15.32 -4.04 0.08
C PHE A 97 14.03 -4.23 0.88
N GLY A 98 13.47 -5.40 0.80
CA GLY A 98 12.41 -5.85 1.69
C GLY A 98 12.89 -6.03 3.14
N PRO A 99 11.95 -6.24 4.07
CA PRO A 99 12.30 -6.44 5.47
C PRO A 99 13.24 -7.66 5.67
N GLY A 100 14.38 -7.44 6.31
CA GLY A 100 15.34 -8.49 6.65
C GLY A 100 16.26 -8.97 5.52
N GLU A 101 16.19 -8.38 4.32
CA GLU A 101 16.89 -8.91 3.13
C GLU A 101 18.29 -8.30 2.88
N ALA A 102 18.65 -7.18 3.49
CA ALA A 102 19.84 -6.40 3.10
C ALA A 102 21.13 -6.66 3.92
N SER A 103 21.07 -7.44 4.99
CA SER A 103 22.12 -7.48 6.02
C SER A 103 23.52 -7.79 5.48
N ASP A 104 23.64 -8.71 4.52
CA ASP A 104 24.92 -9.17 4.01
C ASP A 104 25.40 -8.36 2.79
N LEU A 105 24.47 -7.70 2.08
CA LEU A 105 24.76 -6.96 0.85
C LEU A 105 25.11 -5.49 1.13
N SER A 106 24.48 -4.87 2.13
CA SER A 106 24.65 -3.44 2.42
C SER A 106 26.14 -3.02 2.60
N PRO A 107 26.99 -3.76 3.32
CA PRO A 107 28.40 -3.38 3.45
C PRO A 107 29.18 -3.45 2.14
N LEU A 108 28.80 -4.35 1.22
CA LEU A 108 29.43 -4.50 -0.09
C LEU A 108 29.02 -3.36 -1.01
N LEU A 109 27.71 -3.04 -1.05
CA LEU A 109 27.15 -1.97 -1.88
C LEU A 109 27.65 -0.59 -1.42
N ALA A 110 27.75 -0.36 -0.11
CA ALA A 110 28.29 0.87 0.42
C ALA A 110 29.73 1.15 -0.01
N ARG A 111 30.59 0.11 -0.13
CA ARG A 111 31.96 0.26 -0.68
C ARG A 111 31.96 0.67 -2.15
N ALA A 112 30.91 0.35 -2.87
CA ALA A 112 30.70 0.75 -4.25
C ALA A 112 30.02 2.12 -4.40
N GLY A 113 29.72 2.82 -3.28
CA GLY A 113 29.04 4.11 -3.27
C GLY A 113 27.52 4.02 -3.45
N ILE A 114 26.95 2.82 -3.32
CA ILE A 114 25.49 2.59 -3.43
C ILE A 114 24.88 2.64 -2.05
N GLU A 115 23.89 3.51 -1.84
CA GLU A 115 23.14 3.59 -0.60
C GLU A 115 22.07 2.50 -0.54
N THR A 116 21.94 1.83 0.60
CA THR A 116 20.95 0.77 0.79
C THR A 116 19.90 1.18 1.79
N LEU A 117 18.63 1.01 1.42
CA LEU A 117 17.47 1.28 2.25
C LEU A 117 16.75 -0.04 2.50
N GLN A 118 16.36 -0.26 3.75
CA GLN A 118 15.63 -1.47 4.13
C GLN A 118 14.27 -1.11 4.69
N LEU A 119 13.21 -1.71 4.14
CA LEU A 119 11.86 -1.54 4.64
C LEU A 119 11.72 -2.12 6.05
N ALA A 120 10.92 -1.48 6.88
CA ALA A 120 10.55 -1.99 8.19
C ALA A 120 9.64 -3.22 8.05
N TRP A 121 9.83 -4.17 8.96
CA TRP A 121 8.92 -5.29 9.12
C TRP A 121 7.65 -4.86 9.86
N GLY A 122 6.52 -5.39 9.45
CA GLY A 122 5.25 -5.23 10.15
C GLY A 122 4.09 -5.83 9.37
N GLU A 123 2.93 -5.86 10.00
CA GLU A 123 1.75 -6.61 9.56
C GLU A 123 0.49 -5.72 9.56
N ASP A 124 0.64 -4.38 9.48
CA ASP A 124 -0.47 -3.45 9.63
C ASP A 124 -0.32 -2.17 8.78
N PHE A 125 -1.34 -1.33 8.80
CA PHE A 125 -1.33 -0.05 8.09
C PHE A 125 -0.34 0.97 8.66
N GLU A 126 0.06 0.86 9.94
CA GLU A 126 1.09 1.75 10.48
C GLU A 126 2.46 1.43 9.88
N THR A 127 2.74 0.18 9.62
CA THR A 127 3.94 -0.24 8.87
C THR A 127 3.96 0.36 7.47
N VAL A 128 2.81 0.42 6.78
CA VAL A 128 2.73 1.09 5.47
C VAL A 128 3.12 2.58 5.58
N ARG A 129 2.60 3.29 6.58
CA ARG A 129 2.95 4.70 6.83
C ARG A 129 4.43 4.88 7.17
N GLN A 130 4.95 4.00 8.02
CA GLN A 130 6.36 4.03 8.43
C GLN A 130 7.30 3.86 7.24
N ASN A 131 7.01 2.93 6.35
CA ASN A 131 7.81 2.68 5.16
C ASN A 131 7.75 3.85 4.16
N PHE A 132 6.59 4.47 3.97
CA PHE A 132 6.51 5.71 3.17
C PHE A 132 7.32 6.85 3.79
N ARG A 133 7.28 7.06 5.13
CA ARG A 133 8.10 8.08 5.79
C ARG A 133 9.59 7.78 5.63
N LEU A 134 9.99 6.52 5.83
CA LEU A 134 11.38 6.09 5.68
C LEU A 134 11.91 6.39 4.28
N LEU A 135 11.20 5.97 3.25
CA LEU A 135 11.60 6.20 1.86
C LEU A 135 11.54 7.68 1.50
N GLY A 136 10.50 8.40 1.95
CA GLY A 136 10.40 9.85 1.75
C GLY A 136 11.59 10.60 2.30
N GLN A 137 12.01 10.32 3.53
CA GLN A 137 13.16 10.95 4.18
C GLN A 137 14.49 10.57 3.50
N ALA A 138 14.68 9.30 3.18
CA ALA A 138 15.93 8.84 2.58
C ALA A 138 16.14 9.34 1.15
N LEU A 139 15.06 9.51 0.40
CA LEU A 139 15.09 9.91 -1.01
C LEU A 139 14.80 11.42 -1.22
N GLY A 140 14.57 12.19 -0.14
CA GLY A 140 14.19 13.61 -0.25
C GLY A 140 12.81 13.82 -0.88
N LEU A 141 11.88 12.90 -0.66
CA LEU A 141 10.54 12.87 -1.25
C LEU A 141 9.43 12.95 -0.18
N GLU A 142 9.68 13.68 0.91
CA GLU A 142 8.79 13.77 2.07
C GLU A 142 7.37 14.20 1.67
N ASP A 143 7.24 15.16 0.75
CA ASP A 143 5.93 15.62 0.28
C ASP A 143 5.16 14.53 -0.50
N ARG A 144 5.86 13.70 -1.28
CA ARG A 144 5.22 12.58 -1.98
C ARG A 144 4.78 11.51 -0.99
N ALA A 145 5.64 11.17 -0.04
CA ALA A 145 5.34 10.23 1.04
C ALA A 145 4.14 10.71 1.87
N ALA A 146 4.10 12.00 2.24
CA ALA A 146 2.98 12.60 2.96
C ALA A 146 1.66 12.50 2.17
N ARG A 147 1.69 12.69 0.85
CA ARG A 147 0.50 12.51 -0.01
C ARG A 147 0.01 11.07 -0.02
N GLN A 148 0.90 10.08 -0.10
CA GLN A 148 0.54 8.65 -0.06
C GLN A 148 -0.08 8.29 1.29
N ILE A 149 0.52 8.75 2.39
CA ILE A 149 -0.01 8.54 3.75
C ILE A 149 -1.39 9.19 3.90
N ALA A 150 -1.55 10.44 3.46
CA ALA A 150 -2.83 11.13 3.54
C ALA A 150 -3.91 10.45 2.67
N GLN A 151 -3.54 9.83 1.55
CA GLN A 151 -4.45 9.04 0.73
C GLN A 151 -4.88 7.76 1.46
N LEU A 152 -3.93 7.02 2.05
CA LEU A 152 -4.20 5.85 2.87
C LEU A 152 -5.16 6.20 4.02
N ASP A 153 -4.87 7.28 4.75
CA ASP A 153 -5.68 7.70 5.90
C ASP A 153 -7.11 8.08 5.51
N ARG A 154 -7.30 8.76 4.37
CA ARG A 154 -8.65 9.05 3.85
C ARG A 154 -9.42 7.79 3.50
N ARG A 155 -8.76 6.80 2.88
CA ARG A 155 -9.38 5.51 2.54
C ARG A 155 -9.76 4.72 3.80
N LEU A 156 -8.88 4.68 4.81
CA LEU A 156 -9.18 4.06 6.11
C LEU A 156 -10.34 4.75 6.82
N ALA A 157 -10.39 6.08 6.81
CA ALA A 157 -11.52 6.83 7.38
C ALA A 157 -12.84 6.54 6.65
N ALA A 158 -12.80 6.38 5.33
CA ALA A 158 -13.98 5.99 4.56
C ALA A 158 -14.45 4.56 4.92
N LEU A 159 -13.53 3.61 5.09
CA LEU A 159 -13.84 2.25 5.56
C LEU A 159 -14.45 2.26 6.97
N ALA A 160 -13.89 3.05 7.89
CA ALA A 160 -14.40 3.19 9.24
C ALA A 160 -15.85 3.72 9.23
N ALA A 161 -16.15 4.75 8.43
CA ALA A 161 -17.51 5.29 8.28
C ALA A 161 -18.48 4.25 7.70
N ARG A 162 -18.04 3.40 6.75
CA ARG A 162 -18.86 2.28 6.22
C ARG A 162 -19.16 1.28 7.34
N ALA A 163 -18.14 0.92 8.13
CA ALA A 163 -18.28 -0.04 9.23
C ALA A 163 -19.21 0.45 10.34
N GLU A 164 -19.19 1.75 10.66
CA GLU A 164 -20.08 2.37 11.64
C GLU A 164 -21.56 2.34 11.23
N ASN A 165 -21.83 2.35 9.92
CA ASN A 165 -23.19 2.28 9.40
C ASN A 165 -23.77 0.85 9.36
N ARG A 166 -22.94 -0.18 9.57
CA ARG A 166 -23.40 -1.57 9.62
C ARG A 166 -24.13 -1.88 10.92
N THR A 167 -25.20 -2.64 10.80
CA THR A 167 -26.01 -3.07 11.96
C THR A 167 -25.35 -4.17 12.77
N THR A 168 -24.49 -4.97 12.12
CA THR A 168 -23.74 -6.07 12.73
C THR A 168 -22.29 -6.04 12.26
N ARG A 169 -21.41 -6.78 12.94
CA ARG A 169 -20.07 -7.08 12.44
C ARG A 169 -20.08 -8.47 11.83
N PRO A 170 -20.02 -8.59 10.49
CA PRO A 170 -20.01 -9.89 9.84
C PRO A 170 -18.75 -10.69 10.19
N ARG A 171 -18.94 -11.99 10.39
CA ARG A 171 -17.85 -12.93 10.71
C ARG A 171 -17.16 -13.36 9.42
N VAL A 172 -15.87 -13.07 9.35
CA VAL A 172 -15.05 -13.29 8.16
C VAL A 172 -14.04 -14.41 8.43
N PHE A 173 -14.01 -15.39 7.55
CA PHE A 173 -12.99 -16.44 7.57
C PHE A 173 -12.05 -16.30 6.37
N TYR A 174 -10.75 -16.23 6.65
CA TYR A 174 -9.71 -16.21 5.61
C TYR A 174 -9.14 -17.60 5.35
N LEU A 175 -9.02 -17.97 4.07
CA LEU A 175 -8.42 -19.21 3.63
C LEU A 175 -7.47 -18.97 2.45
N SER A 176 -6.21 -19.34 2.61
CA SER A 176 -5.24 -19.37 1.50
C SER A 176 -5.30 -20.70 0.75
N SER A 177 -4.78 -20.73 -0.48
CA SER A 177 -4.71 -21.95 -1.31
C SER A 177 -3.94 -23.11 -0.64
N SER A 178 -3.03 -22.80 0.25
CA SER A 178 -2.27 -23.80 1.02
C SER A 178 -3.03 -24.39 2.23
N GLY A 179 -4.23 -23.88 2.54
CA GLY A 179 -4.98 -24.21 3.76
C GLY A 179 -4.52 -23.43 4.99
N GLY A 180 -3.74 -22.37 4.77
CA GLY A 180 -3.36 -21.42 5.81
C GLY A 180 -4.48 -20.43 6.12
N SER A 181 -4.47 -19.91 7.35
CA SER A 181 -5.34 -18.84 7.81
C SER A 181 -4.52 -17.84 8.65
N ALA A 182 -5.17 -16.78 9.10
CA ALA A 182 -4.52 -15.64 9.71
C ALA A 182 -5.33 -15.16 10.93
N GLY A 183 -4.69 -15.04 12.08
CA GLY A 183 -5.27 -14.55 13.33
C GLY A 183 -4.74 -13.16 13.70
N ILE A 184 -4.79 -12.83 14.98
CA ILE A 184 -4.38 -11.54 15.57
C ILE A 184 -2.98 -11.16 15.10
N GLY A 185 -2.80 -9.91 14.69
CA GLY A 185 -1.50 -9.33 14.39
C GLY A 185 -0.96 -9.71 13.01
N THR A 186 -1.83 -10.14 12.09
CA THR A 186 -1.50 -10.32 10.68
C THR A 186 -2.09 -9.20 9.82
N TYR A 187 -1.51 -8.94 8.67
CA TYR A 187 -2.06 -7.94 7.74
C TYR A 187 -3.45 -8.35 7.22
N VAL A 188 -3.76 -9.63 7.18
CA VAL A 188 -5.12 -10.11 6.84
C VAL A 188 -6.11 -9.69 7.92
N ASP A 189 -5.75 -9.86 9.20
CA ASP A 189 -6.55 -9.40 10.34
C ASP A 189 -6.75 -7.88 10.32
N ALA A 190 -5.69 -7.14 10.01
CA ALA A 190 -5.76 -5.69 9.84
C ALA A 190 -6.71 -5.29 8.70
N ALA A 191 -6.69 -5.98 7.56
CA ALA A 191 -7.57 -5.70 6.43
C ALA A 191 -9.03 -6.03 6.73
N ILE A 192 -9.31 -7.20 7.36
CA ILE A 192 -10.66 -7.60 7.76
C ILE A 192 -11.25 -6.61 8.77
N THR A 193 -10.45 -6.22 9.77
CA THR A 193 -10.86 -5.26 10.79
C THR A 193 -11.14 -3.88 10.20
N ALA A 194 -10.27 -3.39 9.31
CA ALA A 194 -10.47 -2.12 8.61
C ALA A 194 -11.72 -2.14 7.72
N ALA A 195 -12.03 -3.28 7.12
CA ALA A 195 -13.26 -3.50 6.35
C ALA A 195 -14.53 -3.54 7.21
N GLY A 196 -14.40 -3.57 8.54
CA GLY A 196 -15.54 -3.63 9.48
C GLY A 196 -16.03 -5.07 9.74
N GLY A 197 -15.28 -6.08 9.33
CA GLY A 197 -15.54 -7.48 9.64
C GLY A 197 -14.92 -7.92 10.97
N GLU A 198 -15.30 -9.10 11.42
CA GLU A 198 -14.78 -9.78 12.60
C GLU A 198 -14.04 -11.06 12.17
N ASN A 199 -12.73 -11.09 12.37
CA ASN A 199 -11.91 -12.23 11.93
C ASN A 199 -12.18 -13.44 12.83
N LEU A 200 -12.73 -14.50 12.27
CA LEU A 200 -13.09 -15.70 13.02
C LEU A 200 -11.89 -16.39 13.68
N MET A 201 -10.71 -16.31 13.06
CA MET A 201 -9.50 -16.89 13.66
C MET A 201 -9.07 -16.09 14.90
N THR A 202 -9.21 -14.78 14.88
CA THR A 202 -8.97 -13.89 16.03
C THR A 202 -9.97 -14.18 17.16
N MET A 203 -11.25 -14.37 16.84
CA MET A 203 -12.27 -14.77 17.81
C MET A 203 -11.98 -16.11 18.47
N SER A 204 -11.38 -17.05 17.74
CA SER A 204 -10.95 -18.35 18.29
C SER A 204 -9.66 -18.27 19.13
N GLY A 205 -9.06 -17.08 19.28
CA GLY A 205 -7.81 -16.86 20.02
C GLY A 205 -6.54 -17.17 19.21
N ALA A 206 -6.65 -17.42 17.91
CA ALA A 206 -5.49 -17.63 17.06
C ALA A 206 -4.70 -16.33 16.88
N SER A 207 -3.37 -16.41 16.96
CA SER A 207 -2.44 -15.30 16.77
C SER A 207 -1.43 -15.63 15.68
N GLY A 208 -1.09 -14.63 14.86
CA GLY A 208 -0.15 -14.79 13.76
C GLY A 208 -0.68 -15.68 12.64
N TRP A 209 0.25 -16.10 11.79
CA TRP A 209 -0.04 -17.00 10.68
C TRP A 209 -0.19 -18.43 11.18
N THR A 210 -1.29 -19.07 10.83
CA THR A 210 -1.64 -20.41 11.32
C THR A 210 -2.18 -21.28 10.19
N ARG A 211 -2.33 -22.57 10.48
CA ARG A 211 -3.12 -23.47 9.62
C ARG A 211 -4.53 -23.51 10.18
N SER A 212 -5.52 -23.43 9.29
CA SER A 212 -6.88 -23.74 9.68
C SER A 212 -7.01 -25.25 9.93
N ASP A 213 -7.57 -25.60 11.08
CA ASP A 213 -7.97 -27.00 11.33
C ASP A 213 -9.22 -27.30 10.49
N PRO A 214 -9.20 -28.32 9.62
CA PRO A 214 -10.36 -28.68 8.80
C PRO A 214 -11.62 -29.00 9.61
N GLU A 215 -11.49 -29.57 10.81
CA GLU A 215 -12.62 -29.87 11.68
C GLU A 215 -13.21 -28.59 12.29
N LEU A 216 -12.34 -27.68 12.71
CA LEU A 216 -12.76 -26.35 13.17
C LEU A 216 -13.51 -25.61 12.06
N VAL A 217 -12.98 -25.64 10.84
CA VAL A 217 -13.55 -24.95 9.68
C VAL A 217 -14.97 -25.40 9.38
N LEU A 218 -15.27 -26.70 9.49
CA LEU A 218 -16.63 -27.23 9.30
C LEU A 218 -17.64 -26.76 10.37
N GLY A 219 -17.16 -26.42 11.56
CA GLY A 219 -17.98 -25.93 12.68
C GLY A 219 -18.14 -24.40 12.69
N LEU A 220 -17.44 -23.65 11.83
CA LEU A 220 -17.50 -22.20 11.81
C LEU A 220 -18.79 -21.74 11.12
N SER A 221 -19.51 -20.86 11.80
CA SER A 221 -20.57 -20.07 11.18
C SER A 221 -19.93 -18.78 10.66
N THR A 222 -19.67 -18.73 9.36
CA THR A 222 -19.08 -17.57 8.69
C THR A 222 -20.10 -16.86 7.83
N ASP A 223 -20.01 -15.52 7.80
CA ASP A 223 -20.85 -14.68 6.96
C ASP A 223 -20.18 -14.36 5.63
N LEU A 224 -18.83 -14.31 5.60
CA LEU A 224 -18.03 -14.11 4.40
C LEU A 224 -16.76 -14.96 4.42
N VAL A 225 -16.46 -15.62 3.32
CA VAL A 225 -15.16 -16.29 3.09
C VAL A 225 -14.27 -15.40 2.24
N VAL A 226 -13.11 -15.03 2.78
CA VAL A 226 -12.03 -14.35 2.03
C VAL A 226 -11.02 -15.38 1.59
N THR A 227 -10.74 -15.43 0.29
CA THR A 227 -9.76 -16.36 -0.28
C THR A 227 -8.64 -15.60 -0.98
N SER A 228 -7.44 -16.19 -1.03
CA SER A 228 -6.33 -15.67 -1.82
C SER A 228 -5.34 -16.74 -2.24
N PHE A 229 -4.49 -16.40 -3.21
CA PHE A 229 -3.49 -17.29 -3.82
C PHE A 229 -4.08 -18.49 -4.58
N PHE A 230 -5.34 -18.41 -4.99
CA PHE A 230 -5.96 -19.40 -5.88
C PHE A 230 -5.81 -19.02 -7.36
N ASP A 231 -5.60 -17.74 -7.66
CA ASP A 231 -5.47 -17.11 -8.98
C ASP A 231 -4.10 -17.33 -9.63
N ASN A 232 -3.05 -17.61 -8.86
CA ASN A 232 -1.66 -17.47 -9.28
C ASN A 232 -1.00 -18.68 -9.87
N GLY A 233 -1.71 -19.62 -10.39
CA GLY A 233 -1.00 -20.75 -10.95
C GLY A 233 -0.01 -21.42 -9.99
N TYR A 234 -0.10 -21.18 -8.68
CA TYR A 234 0.51 -22.04 -7.65
C TYR A 234 -0.10 -23.43 -7.80
N HIS A 235 0.00 -23.91 -9.04
CA HIS A 235 -0.49 -25.20 -9.48
C HIS A 235 0.37 -26.27 -8.84
N GLY A 236 -0.24 -27.15 -8.12
CA GLY A 236 0.42 -28.34 -7.63
C GLY A 236 0.31 -28.51 -6.11
N ARG A 237 1.38 -29.07 -5.52
CA ARG A 237 1.40 -29.56 -4.13
C ARG A 237 1.05 -28.53 -3.04
N LEU A 238 1.04 -27.25 -3.35
CA LEU A 238 0.71 -26.16 -2.42
C LEU A 238 -0.79 -25.83 -2.39
N ASN A 239 -1.57 -26.24 -3.40
CA ASN A 239 -3.00 -25.96 -3.44
C ASN A 239 -3.82 -27.02 -2.67
N ARG A 240 -3.51 -27.19 -1.39
CA ARG A 240 -4.12 -28.21 -0.54
C ARG A 240 -5.60 -27.96 -0.27
N ALA A 241 -6.01 -26.70 -0.19
CA ALA A 241 -7.38 -26.34 0.13
C ALA A 241 -8.37 -26.87 -0.91
N ARG A 242 -8.03 -26.88 -2.21
CA ARG A 242 -8.91 -27.42 -3.25
C ARG A 242 -9.19 -28.92 -3.15
N TYR A 243 -8.30 -29.67 -2.51
CA TYR A 243 -8.39 -31.13 -2.46
C TYR A 243 -8.96 -31.67 -1.14
N HIS A 244 -9.04 -30.84 -0.10
CA HIS A 244 -9.57 -31.27 1.19
C HIS A 244 -11.09 -31.00 1.28
N ALA A 245 -11.88 -32.01 1.67
CA ALA A 245 -13.34 -31.92 1.65
C ALA A 245 -13.89 -30.76 2.51
N ALA A 246 -13.32 -30.53 3.71
CA ALA A 246 -13.74 -29.42 4.58
C ALA A 246 -13.50 -28.07 3.95
N TYR A 247 -12.32 -27.87 3.31
CA TYR A 247 -12.03 -26.60 2.64
C TYR A 247 -12.86 -26.40 1.38
N ARG A 248 -13.21 -27.48 0.65
CA ARG A 248 -14.13 -27.35 -0.48
C ARG A 248 -15.48 -26.85 -0.03
N HIS A 249 -16.01 -27.37 1.08
CA HIS A 249 -17.27 -26.87 1.65
C HIS A 249 -17.24 -25.35 1.89
N VAL A 250 -16.13 -24.83 2.42
CA VAL A 250 -15.95 -23.38 2.63
C VAL A 250 -15.75 -22.64 1.31
N LEU A 251 -15.01 -23.22 0.35
CA LEU A 251 -14.80 -22.62 -0.97
C LEU A 251 -16.07 -22.59 -1.85
N ASP A 252 -17.02 -23.48 -1.55
CA ASP A 252 -18.34 -23.54 -2.21
C ASP A 252 -19.37 -22.63 -1.50
N ALA A 253 -18.98 -21.88 -0.45
CA ALA A 253 -19.85 -20.93 0.22
C ALA A 253 -20.35 -19.84 -0.76
N GLU A 254 -21.64 -19.49 -0.66
CA GLU A 254 -22.27 -18.47 -1.52
C GLU A 254 -21.60 -17.12 -1.35
N ALA A 255 -21.34 -16.71 -0.11
CA ALA A 255 -20.67 -15.46 0.21
C ALA A 255 -19.13 -15.65 0.26
N ARG A 256 -18.49 -15.42 -0.88
CA ARG A 256 -17.04 -15.53 -1.01
C ARG A 256 -16.47 -14.39 -1.86
N VAL A 257 -15.35 -13.83 -1.39
CA VAL A 257 -14.55 -12.89 -2.15
C VAL A 257 -13.12 -13.40 -2.32
N GLU A 258 -12.60 -13.35 -3.53
CA GLU A 258 -11.19 -13.61 -3.81
C GLU A 258 -10.42 -12.29 -3.88
N ILE A 259 -9.40 -12.18 -3.02
CA ILE A 259 -8.49 -11.04 -3.01
C ILE A 259 -7.29 -11.39 -3.89
N PRO A 260 -6.96 -10.56 -4.90
CA PRO A 260 -5.78 -10.77 -5.71
C PRO A 260 -4.53 -10.94 -4.84
N SER A 261 -3.74 -11.95 -5.16
CA SER A 261 -2.56 -12.27 -4.36
C SER A 261 -1.54 -11.15 -4.31
N GLY A 262 -1.50 -10.29 -5.32
CA GLY A 262 -0.65 -9.10 -5.35
C GLY A 262 -1.01 -8.02 -4.33
N PHE A 263 -2.16 -8.09 -3.66
CA PHE A 263 -2.55 -7.10 -2.64
C PHE A 263 -1.95 -7.40 -1.26
N TRP A 264 -1.46 -8.60 -1.03
CA TRP A 264 -0.99 -9.04 0.26
C TRP A 264 0.50 -8.84 0.57
N PRO A 265 1.43 -8.86 -0.43
CA PRO A 265 2.85 -8.91 -0.12
C PRO A 265 3.27 -7.82 0.87
N CYS A 266 3.87 -8.27 1.98
CA CYS A 266 4.61 -7.44 2.93
C CYS A 266 3.80 -6.36 3.65
N ALA A 267 2.49 -6.51 3.79
CA ALA A 267 1.66 -5.41 4.29
C ALA A 267 2.00 -4.08 3.57
N GLY A 268 2.05 -4.13 2.24
CA GLY A 268 2.48 -3.01 1.40
C GLY A 268 1.35 -2.02 1.06
N PRO A 269 1.59 -1.10 0.14
CA PRO A 269 0.61 -0.08 -0.28
C PRO A 269 -0.74 -0.62 -0.72
N HIS A 270 -0.80 -1.85 -1.25
CA HIS A 270 -2.02 -2.51 -1.70
C HIS A 270 -2.86 -3.15 -0.59
N LEU A 271 -2.40 -3.13 0.66
CA LEU A 271 -3.18 -3.66 1.78
C LEU A 271 -4.55 -2.98 1.92
N ILE A 272 -4.62 -1.68 1.61
CA ILE A 272 -5.88 -0.93 1.64
C ILE A 272 -6.82 -1.39 0.52
N ASP A 273 -6.31 -1.80 -0.65
CA ASP A 273 -7.12 -2.34 -1.74
C ASP A 273 -7.78 -3.67 -1.34
N ALA A 274 -7.05 -4.50 -0.58
CA ALA A 274 -7.60 -5.73 0.01
C ALA A 274 -8.73 -5.42 1.00
N ALA A 275 -8.53 -4.45 1.90
CA ALA A 275 -9.54 -4.05 2.88
C ALA A 275 -10.81 -3.49 2.20
N GLU A 276 -10.68 -2.65 1.18
CA GLU A 276 -11.82 -2.12 0.43
C GLU A 276 -12.59 -3.22 -0.30
N ARG A 277 -11.88 -4.17 -0.92
CA ARG A 277 -12.53 -5.29 -1.61
C ARG A 277 -13.29 -6.20 -0.64
N ILE A 278 -12.78 -6.40 0.57
CA ILE A 278 -13.50 -7.11 1.64
C ILE A 278 -14.74 -6.29 2.06
N ALA A 279 -14.60 -4.97 2.26
CA ALA A 279 -15.71 -4.11 2.63
C ALA A 279 -16.82 -4.10 1.57
N ASP A 280 -16.47 -4.09 0.28
CA ASP A 280 -17.44 -4.17 -0.81
C ASP A 280 -18.24 -5.48 -0.78
N ALA A 281 -17.56 -6.60 -0.49
CA ALA A 281 -18.24 -7.88 -0.33
C ALA A 281 -19.17 -7.91 0.90
N LEU A 282 -18.76 -7.27 2.00
CA LEU A 282 -19.60 -7.15 3.20
C LEU A 282 -20.85 -6.29 2.97
N ASP A 283 -20.73 -5.19 2.22
CA ASP A 283 -21.89 -4.33 1.90
C ASP A 283 -22.90 -5.05 1.00
N MET A 284 -22.44 -5.92 0.09
CA MET A 284 -23.35 -6.73 -0.74
C MET A 284 -24.20 -7.69 0.11
N LEU A 285 -23.65 -8.27 1.18
CA LEU A 285 -24.40 -9.15 2.08
C LEU A 285 -25.54 -8.42 2.81
N GLU A 286 -25.32 -7.16 3.21
CA GLU A 286 -26.35 -6.37 3.88
C GLU A 286 -27.48 -5.93 2.93
N GLY A 287 -27.19 -5.77 1.62
CA GLY A 287 -28.19 -5.39 0.61
C GLY A 287 -29.10 -6.54 0.18
N GLU A 288 -28.76 -7.79 0.47
CA GLU A 288 -29.53 -8.99 0.12
C GLU A 288 -30.44 -9.50 1.26
N GLY A 289 -30.31 -8.97 2.47
CA GLY A 289 -31.08 -9.32 3.68
C GLY A 289 -32.19 -8.35 3.98
#